data_2208caa8168fbe2967d58b077a89ce52
#
_entry.id   2208caa8168fbe2967d58b077a89ce52
#
_cell.length_a   1.000
_cell.length_b   1.000
_cell.length_c   1.000
_cell.angle_alpha   90.00
_cell.angle_beta   90.00
_cell.angle_gamma   90.00
#
_symmetry.space_group_name_H-M   'P 1'
#
loop_
_entity.id
_entity.type
_entity.pdbx_description
1 polymer ?
#
loop_
_entity_poly.entity_id
_entity_poly.type
_entity_poly.pdbx_seq_one_letter_code
_entity_poly.pdbx_strand_id
1 'polypeptide(L)'
;MKEINKNKTIGFIGAGNLGRHAIEKLAGEFPLLVCDPFEDQRIIDLGAKYTEIEDLADRSEIIFLTIKPNKVEEISHQLKNLLSDQLIISFVAGLEFNKLKTMLGGHENIIRAMPTLGISSGSSPIALYTDLDIDKNNAIDILNILGRCLKIKEKQFDAFTSIFGAGPAFISHLSNILSKIAKEQGFIDPEPWIRDILEGTSYIHKSNESNKFGDIMEMVASKGGVTEAALNRINSEGIEKIWEEAINEAILKSKALGD
;
A
#
# COMPACT_ATOMS: atom_id res chain seq x y z
N MET A 1 -10.58 20.74 -5.04
CA MET A 1 -9.34 20.37 -4.32
C MET A 1 -8.78 21.64 -3.72
N LYS A 2 -8.53 21.67 -2.41
CA LYS A 2 -7.77 22.78 -1.79
C LYS A 2 -6.35 22.72 -2.35
N GLU A 3 -5.73 23.86 -2.54
CA GLU A 3 -4.33 23.94 -2.98
C GLU A 3 -3.43 23.34 -1.91
N ILE A 4 -2.70 22.26 -2.27
CA ILE A 4 -1.79 21.59 -1.33
C ILE A 4 -0.61 22.52 -1.07
N ASN A 5 -0.31 22.83 0.19
CA ASN A 5 0.89 23.60 0.53
C ASN A 5 2.15 22.74 0.27
N LYS A 6 2.76 22.94 -0.89
CA LYS A 6 3.97 22.22 -1.34
C LYS A 6 5.26 22.63 -0.61
N ASN A 7 5.20 23.65 0.25
CA ASN A 7 6.34 24.06 1.07
C ASN A 7 6.53 23.21 2.33
N LYS A 8 5.60 22.31 2.62
CA LYS A 8 5.71 21.40 3.78
C LYS A 8 6.85 20.42 3.61
N THR A 9 7.71 20.33 4.61
CA THR A 9 8.75 19.31 4.65
C THR A 9 8.15 17.99 5.14
N ILE A 10 8.40 16.92 4.39
CA ILE A 10 7.94 15.56 4.71
C ILE A 10 9.16 14.71 5.06
N GLY A 11 9.14 14.13 6.26
CA GLY A 11 10.12 13.17 6.73
C GLY A 11 9.69 11.73 6.50
N PHE A 12 10.62 10.89 6.13
CA PHE A 12 10.41 9.43 6.04
C PHE A 12 11.36 8.72 6.99
N ILE A 13 10.81 7.96 7.93
CA ILE A 13 11.58 7.04 8.75
C ILE A 13 11.41 5.64 8.17
N GLY A 14 12.46 5.19 7.48
CA GLY A 14 12.48 3.97 6.68
C GLY A 14 12.30 4.21 5.18
N ALA A 15 13.22 3.72 4.37
CA ALA A 15 13.20 3.78 2.90
C ALA A 15 13.12 2.39 2.25
N GLY A 16 12.48 1.42 2.93
CA GLY A 16 12.18 0.10 2.38
C GLY A 16 11.22 0.16 1.19
N ASN A 17 10.67 -0.97 0.75
CA ASN A 17 9.85 -1.04 -0.46
C ASN A 17 8.71 -0.01 -0.51
N LEU A 18 7.90 0.09 0.56
CA LEU A 18 6.80 1.07 0.59
C LEU A 18 7.32 2.51 0.74
N GLY A 19 8.27 2.74 1.65
CA GLY A 19 8.85 4.06 1.88
C GLY A 19 9.47 4.63 0.62
N ARG A 20 10.30 3.85 -0.07
CA ARG A 20 10.94 4.27 -1.32
C ARG A 20 9.91 4.69 -2.37
N HIS A 21 8.89 3.88 -2.64
CA HIS A 21 7.89 4.23 -3.64
C HIS A 21 7.05 5.45 -3.26
N ALA A 22 6.79 5.66 -1.96
CA ALA A 22 6.15 6.88 -1.49
C ALA A 22 7.06 8.11 -1.70
N ILE A 23 8.36 7.98 -1.39
CA ILE A 23 9.37 9.01 -1.64
C ILE A 23 9.43 9.34 -3.13
N GLU A 24 9.57 8.33 -4.00
CA GLU A 24 9.61 8.48 -5.46
C GLU A 24 8.38 9.26 -5.97
N LYS A 25 7.20 8.98 -5.41
CA LYS A 25 5.95 9.60 -5.84
C LYS A 25 5.77 11.03 -5.35
N LEU A 26 6.31 11.36 -4.18
CA LEU A 26 6.22 12.70 -3.58
C LEU A 26 7.41 13.60 -3.93
N ALA A 27 8.48 13.03 -4.46
CA ALA A 27 9.65 13.78 -4.90
C ALA A 27 9.27 14.79 -6.02
N GLY A 28 9.86 15.98 -5.95
CA GLY A 28 9.54 17.09 -6.84
C GLY A 28 8.26 17.86 -6.48
N GLU A 29 7.40 17.30 -5.63
CA GLU A 29 6.22 17.99 -5.11
C GLU A 29 6.47 18.59 -3.72
N PHE A 30 7.34 17.96 -2.90
CA PHE A 30 7.65 18.38 -1.52
C PHE A 30 9.15 18.30 -1.24
N PRO A 31 9.68 19.14 -0.32
CA PRO A 31 10.98 18.89 0.31
C PRO A 31 10.93 17.60 1.13
N LEU A 32 11.84 16.65 0.87
CA LEU A 32 11.86 15.34 1.51
C LEU A 32 13.11 15.14 2.35
N LEU A 33 12.93 14.66 3.59
CA LEU A 33 13.97 14.18 4.49
C LEU A 33 13.80 12.67 4.70
N VAL A 34 14.90 11.94 4.79
CA VAL A 34 14.89 10.48 4.96
C VAL A 34 15.83 10.07 6.08
N CYS A 35 15.32 9.27 7.01
CA CYS A 35 16.12 8.60 8.02
C CYS A 35 16.03 7.09 7.78
N ASP A 36 17.12 6.50 7.27
CA ASP A 36 17.27 5.05 7.03
C ASP A 36 18.74 4.70 7.17
N PRO A 37 19.10 3.55 7.77
CA PRO A 37 20.49 3.13 7.91
C PRO A 37 21.20 2.89 6.56
N PHE A 38 20.46 2.74 5.47
CA PHE A 38 21.01 2.52 4.14
C PHE A 38 20.57 3.63 3.19
N GLU A 39 21.53 4.40 2.68
CA GLU A 39 21.28 5.40 1.65
C GLU A 39 21.08 4.73 0.28
N ASP A 40 20.02 5.14 -0.41
CA ASP A 40 19.73 4.73 -1.80
C ASP A 40 20.00 5.92 -2.73
N GLN A 41 20.97 5.76 -3.64
CA GLN A 41 21.38 6.82 -4.58
C GLN A 41 20.20 7.32 -5.42
N ARG A 42 19.23 6.46 -5.76
CA ARG A 42 18.04 6.84 -6.52
C ARG A 42 17.18 7.84 -5.76
N ILE A 43 17.09 7.72 -4.43
CA ILE A 43 16.36 8.65 -3.56
C ILE A 43 17.08 10.01 -3.50
N ILE A 44 18.40 9.99 -3.44
CA ILE A 44 19.25 11.20 -3.46
C ILE A 44 19.10 11.92 -4.80
N ASP A 45 19.12 11.20 -5.91
CA ASP A 45 18.97 11.75 -7.27
C ASP A 45 17.60 12.41 -7.50
N LEU A 46 16.58 12.02 -6.72
CA LEU A 46 15.25 12.65 -6.68
C LEU A 46 15.20 13.93 -5.84
N GLY A 47 16.30 14.30 -5.19
CA GLY A 47 16.43 15.51 -4.36
C GLY A 47 16.03 15.33 -2.90
N ALA A 48 15.71 14.13 -2.43
CA ALA A 48 15.52 13.85 -1.01
C ALA A 48 16.88 13.86 -0.27
N LYS A 49 16.86 14.27 1.00
CA LYS A 49 18.07 14.39 1.81
C LYS A 49 18.05 13.41 2.96
N TYR A 50 19.08 12.58 3.07
CA TYR A 50 19.27 11.74 4.24
C TYR A 50 19.73 12.58 5.43
N THR A 51 19.20 12.25 6.62
CA THR A 51 19.52 12.96 7.86
C THR A 51 19.26 12.07 9.08
N GLU A 52 19.73 12.47 10.25
CA GLU A 52 19.45 11.80 11.51
C GLU A 52 18.01 12.07 11.97
N ILE A 53 17.49 11.22 12.86
CA ILE A 53 16.10 11.26 13.30
C ILE A 53 15.74 12.57 14.00
N GLU A 54 16.68 13.17 14.73
CA GLU A 54 16.53 14.43 15.44
C GLU A 54 16.28 15.58 14.46
N ASP A 55 17.13 15.71 13.43
CA ASP A 55 17.02 16.76 12.41
C ASP A 55 15.76 16.55 11.54
N LEU A 56 15.42 15.29 11.25
CA LEU A 56 14.19 14.95 10.56
C LEU A 56 12.97 15.39 11.37
N ALA A 57 12.90 15.07 12.66
CA ALA A 57 11.78 15.41 13.51
C ALA A 57 11.63 16.92 13.69
N ASP A 58 12.74 17.65 13.87
CA ASP A 58 12.73 19.11 14.03
C ASP A 58 12.22 19.84 12.77
N ARG A 59 12.55 19.33 11.58
CA ARG A 59 12.32 20.04 10.31
C ARG A 59 11.08 19.55 9.55
N SER A 60 10.48 18.42 9.92
CA SER A 60 9.34 17.87 9.22
C SER A 60 8.02 18.30 9.86
N GLU A 61 7.04 18.66 9.03
CA GLU A 61 5.66 18.87 9.47
C GLU A 61 4.85 17.57 9.42
N ILE A 62 5.26 16.65 8.56
CA ILE A 62 4.63 15.33 8.39
C ILE A 62 5.74 14.27 8.40
N ILE A 63 5.56 13.23 9.19
CA ILE A 63 6.52 12.13 9.27
C ILE A 63 5.83 10.82 8.92
N PHE A 64 6.32 10.17 7.87
CA PHE A 64 5.90 8.83 7.50
C PHE A 64 6.74 7.79 8.23
N LEU A 65 6.07 6.88 8.96
CA LEU A 65 6.68 5.68 9.53
C LEU A 65 6.51 4.52 8.54
N THR A 66 7.57 4.20 7.82
CA THR A 66 7.59 3.17 6.76
C THR A 66 8.57 2.03 7.07
N ILE A 67 8.72 1.77 8.38
CA ILE A 67 9.59 0.74 8.95
C ILE A 67 8.86 -0.59 9.17
N LYS A 68 9.62 -1.66 9.38
CA LYS A 68 9.06 -2.97 9.75
C LYS A 68 8.51 -2.93 11.19
N PRO A 69 7.44 -3.74 11.52
CA PRO A 69 6.85 -3.76 12.85
C PRO A 69 7.86 -3.99 13.99
N ASN A 70 8.84 -4.86 13.79
CA ASN A 70 9.88 -5.15 14.79
C ASN A 70 10.87 -4.00 15.07
N LYS A 71 10.80 -2.91 14.32
CA LYS A 71 11.62 -1.70 14.53
C LYS A 71 10.86 -0.55 15.18
N VAL A 72 9.56 -0.70 15.35
CA VAL A 72 8.70 0.40 15.85
C VAL A 72 9.07 0.80 17.28
N GLU A 73 9.32 -0.17 18.16
CA GLU A 73 9.65 0.10 19.56
C GLU A 73 10.92 0.95 19.67
N GLU A 74 11.98 0.55 18.98
CA GLU A 74 13.27 1.25 18.92
C GLU A 74 13.10 2.69 18.43
N ILE A 75 12.42 2.86 17.29
CA ILE A 75 12.21 4.17 16.64
C ILE A 75 11.28 5.05 17.48
N SER A 76 10.19 4.49 18.01
CA SER A 76 9.28 5.25 18.87
C SER A 76 9.96 5.77 20.13
N HIS A 77 10.88 4.99 20.70
CA HIS A 77 11.64 5.42 21.87
C HIS A 77 12.53 6.64 21.58
N GLN A 78 13.13 6.71 20.38
CA GLN A 78 13.90 7.86 19.94
C GLN A 78 12.98 9.05 19.62
N LEU A 79 11.87 8.80 18.92
CA LEU A 79 11.02 9.83 18.36
C LEU A 79 10.10 10.52 19.38
N LYS A 80 9.63 9.81 20.41
CA LYS A 80 8.60 10.29 21.36
C LYS A 80 8.91 11.60 22.07
N ASN A 81 10.21 11.90 22.31
CA ASN A 81 10.65 13.14 22.97
C ASN A 81 10.98 14.26 21.97
N LEU A 82 10.96 13.96 20.68
CA LEU A 82 11.25 14.90 19.60
C LEU A 82 9.95 15.45 18.96
N LEU A 83 8.83 14.76 19.21
CA LEU A 83 7.54 15.15 18.63
C LEU A 83 6.94 16.35 19.38
N SER A 84 6.38 17.29 18.59
CA SER A 84 5.55 18.40 19.06
C SER A 84 4.19 18.38 18.33
N ASP A 85 4.06 19.04 17.20
CA ASP A 85 2.83 19.15 16.41
C ASP A 85 2.85 18.37 15.09
N GLN A 86 3.93 17.63 14.81
CA GLN A 86 4.11 16.87 13.57
C GLN A 86 2.95 15.88 13.37
N LEU A 87 2.49 15.74 12.14
CA LEU A 87 1.55 14.69 11.77
C LEU A 87 2.32 13.39 11.49
N ILE A 88 2.03 12.36 12.25
CA ILE A 88 2.59 11.02 12.01
C ILE A 88 1.65 10.23 11.10
N ILE A 89 2.16 9.75 9.98
CA ILE A 89 1.44 8.83 9.08
C ILE A 89 2.14 7.47 9.12
N SER A 90 1.50 6.49 9.74
CA SER A 90 2.09 5.15 9.91
C SER A 90 1.61 4.18 8.84
N PHE A 91 2.56 3.60 8.10
CA PHE A 91 2.34 2.48 7.16
C PHE A 91 2.68 1.12 7.79
N VAL A 92 2.89 1.09 9.11
CA VAL A 92 3.30 -0.13 9.81
C VAL A 92 2.15 -1.13 9.87
N ALA A 93 2.40 -2.33 9.35
CA ALA A 93 1.43 -3.43 9.40
C ALA A 93 1.28 -3.98 10.83
N GLY A 94 0.06 -4.45 11.18
CA GLY A 94 -0.22 -5.11 12.45
C GLY A 94 -0.25 -4.21 13.68
N LEU A 95 0.22 -2.97 13.61
CA LEU A 95 0.32 -2.07 14.77
C LEU A 95 -0.98 -1.29 14.98
N GLU A 96 -1.65 -1.52 16.11
CA GLU A 96 -2.87 -0.81 16.47
C GLU A 96 -2.62 0.67 16.80
N PHE A 97 -3.61 1.52 16.53
CA PHE A 97 -3.55 2.97 16.71
C PHE A 97 -3.20 3.37 18.16
N ASN A 98 -3.91 2.80 19.14
CA ASN A 98 -3.67 3.10 20.55
C ASN A 98 -2.31 2.62 21.03
N LYS A 99 -1.81 1.49 20.53
CA LYS A 99 -0.46 0.98 20.82
C LYS A 99 0.58 1.95 20.27
N LEU A 100 0.45 2.36 19.00
CA LEU A 100 1.34 3.35 18.39
C LEU A 100 1.31 4.68 19.16
N LYS A 101 0.13 5.20 19.49
CA LYS A 101 -0.05 6.41 20.29
C LYS A 101 0.69 6.34 21.63
N THR A 102 0.55 5.22 22.34
CA THR A 102 1.25 4.97 23.61
C THR A 102 2.77 4.95 23.42
N MET A 103 3.26 4.26 22.40
CA MET A 103 4.69 4.16 22.10
C MET A 103 5.31 5.52 21.74
N LEU A 104 4.53 6.40 21.11
CA LEU A 104 4.91 7.79 20.79
C LEU A 104 4.67 8.78 21.94
N GLY A 105 4.58 8.30 23.19
CA GLY A 105 4.44 9.17 24.36
C GLY A 105 3.10 9.88 24.49
N GLY A 106 2.05 9.38 23.88
CA GLY A 106 0.71 9.98 23.90
C GLY A 106 0.48 10.99 22.77
N HIS A 107 1.34 11.04 21.77
CA HIS A 107 1.18 11.94 20.63
C HIS A 107 -0.21 11.78 19.98
N GLU A 108 -0.90 12.90 19.72
CA GLU A 108 -2.29 12.88 19.27
C GLU A 108 -2.43 12.91 17.72
N ASN A 109 -1.47 13.56 17.04
CA ASN A 109 -1.55 13.78 15.60
C ASN A 109 -1.08 12.55 14.81
N ILE A 110 -1.90 11.50 14.79
CA ILE A 110 -1.57 10.23 14.14
C ILE A 110 -2.64 9.84 13.13
N ILE A 111 -2.20 9.41 11.96
CA ILE A 111 -3.00 8.67 10.97
C ILE A 111 -2.35 7.30 10.78
N ARG A 112 -3.12 6.26 10.99
CA ARG A 112 -2.78 4.92 10.54
C ARG A 112 -3.22 4.77 9.10
N ALA A 113 -2.29 4.44 8.20
CA ALA A 113 -2.57 4.27 6.78
C ALA A 113 -1.94 2.97 6.27
N MET A 114 -2.64 2.24 5.42
CA MET A 114 -2.13 1.02 4.82
C MET A 114 -2.29 1.09 3.30
N PRO A 115 -1.23 1.43 2.58
CA PRO A 115 -1.18 1.36 1.13
C PRO A 115 -0.81 -0.03 0.63
N THR A 116 -0.81 -0.18 -0.69
CA THR A 116 -0.19 -1.30 -1.42
C THR A 116 1.02 -0.81 -2.20
N LEU A 117 1.79 -1.70 -2.82
CA LEU A 117 2.88 -1.33 -3.74
C LEU A 117 2.40 -0.53 -4.96
N GLY A 118 1.09 -0.47 -5.21
CA GLY A 118 0.47 0.39 -6.23
C GLY A 118 0.68 1.89 -6.02
N ILE A 119 1.25 2.31 -4.88
CA ILE A 119 1.65 3.72 -4.65
C ILE A 119 2.64 4.22 -5.70
N SER A 120 3.49 3.35 -6.25
CA SER A 120 4.46 3.70 -7.30
C SER A 120 3.79 4.29 -8.54
N SER A 121 2.57 3.84 -8.87
CA SER A 121 1.76 4.36 -9.97
C SER A 121 0.68 5.37 -9.55
N GLY A 122 0.51 5.62 -8.25
CA GLY A 122 -0.61 6.39 -7.72
C GLY A 122 -1.96 5.66 -7.77
N SER A 123 -1.94 4.33 -7.93
CA SER A 123 -3.15 3.50 -8.05
C SER A 123 -3.34 2.56 -6.85
N SER A 124 -2.85 2.94 -5.69
CA SER A 124 -3.02 2.17 -4.46
C SER A 124 -4.39 2.42 -3.83
N PRO A 125 -5.17 1.40 -3.43
CA PRO A 125 -6.12 1.57 -2.36
C PRO A 125 -5.36 1.82 -1.06
N ILE A 126 -5.77 2.83 -0.27
CA ILE A 126 -5.13 3.20 0.99
C ILE A 126 -6.19 3.21 2.08
N ALA A 127 -6.12 2.25 3.00
CA ALA A 127 -6.95 2.27 4.20
C ALA A 127 -6.46 3.35 5.16
N LEU A 128 -7.39 4.08 5.78
CA LEU A 128 -7.11 5.11 6.78
C LEU A 128 -7.90 4.88 8.06
N TYR A 129 -7.23 5.08 9.19
CA TYR A 129 -7.86 5.23 10.51
C TYR A 129 -7.16 6.33 11.31
N THR A 130 -7.96 7.15 11.97
CA THR A 130 -7.52 8.19 12.89
C THR A 130 -8.71 8.71 13.69
N ASP A 131 -8.43 9.27 14.86
CA ASP A 131 -9.38 10.02 15.68
C ASP A 131 -9.44 11.52 15.32
N LEU A 132 -8.55 11.98 14.43
CA LEU A 132 -8.51 13.35 13.96
C LEU A 132 -9.65 13.67 12.99
N ASP A 133 -10.00 14.96 12.95
CA ASP A 133 -10.79 15.52 11.84
C ASP A 133 -9.88 15.67 10.61
N ILE A 134 -9.87 14.63 9.78
CA ILE A 134 -8.95 14.49 8.64
C ILE A 134 -9.12 15.64 7.62
N ASP A 135 -10.31 16.20 7.51
CA ASP A 135 -10.62 17.24 6.52
C ASP A 135 -9.88 18.56 6.78
N LYS A 136 -9.31 18.72 7.98
CA LYS A 136 -8.57 19.93 8.36
C LYS A 136 -7.07 19.89 8.05
N ASN A 137 -6.48 18.72 7.83
CA ASN A 137 -5.01 18.55 7.90
C ASN A 137 -4.29 18.36 6.55
N ASN A 138 -4.90 18.56 5.39
CA ASN A 138 -4.30 18.31 4.07
C ASN A 138 -3.62 16.92 3.91
N ALA A 139 -3.70 16.07 4.93
CA ALA A 139 -3.08 14.75 4.92
C ALA A 139 -3.69 13.83 3.85
N ILE A 140 -5.01 13.92 3.68
CA ILE A 140 -5.71 13.18 2.63
C ILE A 140 -5.25 13.60 1.25
N ASP A 141 -5.01 14.88 1.02
CA ASP A 141 -4.58 15.37 -0.28
C ASP A 141 -3.19 14.81 -0.63
N ILE A 142 -2.27 14.74 0.35
CA ILE A 142 -0.95 14.14 0.17
C ILE A 142 -1.07 12.62 -0.07
N LEU A 143 -1.88 11.94 0.72
CA LEU A 143 -2.11 10.51 0.55
C LEU A 143 -2.81 10.18 -0.78
N ASN A 144 -3.65 11.07 -1.30
CA ASN A 144 -4.30 10.90 -2.61
C ASN A 144 -3.32 11.01 -3.79
N ILE A 145 -2.12 11.59 -3.61
CA ILE A 145 -1.04 11.50 -4.60
C ILE A 145 -0.55 10.04 -4.71
N LEU A 146 -0.55 9.32 -3.60
CA LEU A 146 -0.12 7.92 -3.51
C LEU A 146 -1.19 6.93 -3.95
N GLY A 147 -2.48 7.32 -3.87
CA GLY A 147 -3.58 6.46 -4.24
C GLY A 147 -4.94 6.91 -3.70
N ARG A 148 -5.92 6.04 -3.82
CA ARG A 148 -7.31 6.31 -3.38
C ARG A 148 -7.48 5.99 -1.89
N CYS A 149 -7.75 7.01 -1.09
CA CYS A 149 -7.96 6.88 0.35
C CYS A 149 -9.37 6.38 0.70
N LEU A 150 -9.44 5.46 1.66
CA LEU A 150 -10.67 4.90 2.20
C LEU A 150 -10.61 4.87 3.73
N LYS A 151 -11.47 5.64 4.40
CA LYS A 151 -11.61 5.56 5.85
C LYS A 151 -12.33 4.27 6.25
N ILE A 152 -11.68 3.46 7.09
CA ILE A 152 -12.21 2.19 7.58
C ILE A 152 -12.19 2.14 9.11
N LYS A 153 -12.89 1.18 9.69
CA LYS A 153 -12.78 0.91 11.13
C LYS A 153 -11.43 0.22 11.40
N GLU A 154 -10.80 0.51 12.54
CA GLU A 154 -9.51 -0.07 12.85
C GLU A 154 -9.50 -1.61 12.78
N LYS A 155 -10.52 -2.26 13.29
CA LYS A 155 -10.69 -3.73 13.22
C LYS A 155 -10.69 -4.33 11.81
N GLN A 156 -10.79 -3.50 10.78
CA GLN A 156 -10.76 -3.94 9.37
C GLN A 156 -9.36 -3.89 8.76
N PHE A 157 -8.36 -3.33 9.47
CA PHE A 157 -7.00 -3.16 8.91
C PHE A 157 -6.33 -4.48 8.56
N ASP A 158 -6.48 -5.51 9.39
CA ASP A 158 -5.87 -6.83 9.11
C ASP A 158 -6.50 -7.47 7.87
N ALA A 159 -7.83 -7.39 7.75
CA ALA A 159 -8.53 -7.84 6.55
C ALA A 159 -8.12 -7.02 5.32
N PHE A 160 -8.02 -5.69 5.46
CA PHE A 160 -7.57 -4.82 4.37
C PHE A 160 -6.15 -5.17 3.92
N THR A 161 -5.23 -5.33 4.86
CA THR A 161 -3.83 -5.71 4.58
C THR A 161 -3.76 -7.06 3.86
N SER A 162 -4.56 -8.03 4.32
CA SER A 162 -4.56 -9.39 3.77
C SER A 162 -5.20 -9.49 2.38
N ILE A 163 -6.22 -8.69 2.09
CA ILE A 163 -6.93 -8.71 0.81
C ILE A 163 -6.27 -7.75 -0.18
N PHE A 164 -6.19 -6.47 0.18
CA PHE A 164 -5.75 -5.41 -0.74
C PHE A 164 -4.24 -5.20 -0.68
N GLY A 165 -3.63 -5.23 0.51
CA GLY A 165 -2.19 -5.10 0.69
C GLY A 165 -1.42 -6.21 -0.01
N ALA A 166 -1.87 -7.45 0.13
CA ALA A 166 -1.30 -8.61 -0.54
C ALA A 166 -1.78 -8.79 -2.00
N GLY A 167 -2.81 -8.05 -2.42
CA GLY A 167 -3.42 -8.17 -3.75
C GLY A 167 -2.43 -8.21 -4.92
N PRO A 168 -1.42 -7.31 -5.00
CA PRO A 168 -0.42 -7.37 -6.05
C PRO A 168 0.31 -8.71 -6.12
N ALA A 169 0.59 -9.35 -4.98
CA ALA A 169 1.24 -10.65 -4.94
C ALA A 169 0.31 -11.77 -5.46
N PHE A 170 -0.98 -11.70 -5.15
CA PHE A 170 -1.96 -12.67 -5.63
C PHE A 170 -2.13 -12.61 -7.16
N ILE A 171 -2.22 -11.40 -7.70
CA ILE A 171 -2.30 -11.20 -9.15
C ILE A 171 -1.01 -11.65 -9.82
N SER A 172 0.16 -11.34 -9.26
CA SER A 172 1.45 -11.80 -9.77
C SER A 172 1.58 -13.32 -9.71
N HIS A 173 1.03 -13.97 -8.67
CA HIS A 173 1.01 -15.43 -8.57
C HIS A 173 0.18 -16.06 -9.68
N LEU A 174 -1.04 -15.57 -9.93
CA LEU A 174 -1.86 -16.02 -11.06
C LEU A 174 -1.13 -15.81 -12.39
N SER A 175 -0.53 -14.65 -12.60
CA SER A 175 0.24 -14.33 -13.80
C SER A 175 1.41 -15.30 -14.02
N ASN A 176 2.10 -15.67 -12.95
CA ASN A 176 3.19 -16.65 -12.99
C ASN A 176 2.68 -18.05 -13.38
N ILE A 177 1.51 -18.46 -12.88
CA ILE A 177 0.87 -19.73 -13.28
C ILE A 177 0.57 -19.71 -14.79
N LEU A 178 -0.07 -18.64 -15.28
CA LEU A 178 -0.39 -18.49 -16.69
C LEU A 178 0.87 -18.49 -17.57
N SER A 179 1.92 -17.80 -17.16
CA SER A 179 3.21 -17.78 -17.85
C SER A 179 3.83 -19.18 -17.94
N LYS A 180 3.78 -19.94 -16.84
CA LYS A 180 4.29 -21.32 -16.80
C LYS A 180 3.52 -22.23 -17.76
N ILE A 181 2.20 -22.17 -17.70
CA ILE A 181 1.34 -22.97 -18.61
C ILE A 181 1.60 -22.59 -20.08
N ALA A 182 1.73 -21.31 -20.38
CA ALA A 182 2.03 -20.86 -21.74
C ALA A 182 3.38 -21.43 -22.25
N LYS A 183 4.42 -21.43 -21.42
CA LYS A 183 5.72 -22.07 -21.77
C LYS A 183 5.56 -23.57 -22.04
N GLU A 184 4.78 -24.28 -21.24
CA GLU A 184 4.47 -25.70 -21.45
C GLU A 184 3.71 -25.96 -22.78
N GLN A 185 2.93 -24.97 -23.26
CA GLN A 185 2.26 -25.01 -24.56
C GLN A 185 3.15 -24.53 -25.72
N GLY A 186 4.44 -24.29 -25.50
CA GLY A 186 5.42 -23.94 -26.53
C GLY A 186 5.56 -22.46 -26.83
N PHE A 187 4.95 -21.55 -26.05
CA PHE A 187 5.17 -20.12 -26.22
C PHE A 187 6.55 -19.73 -25.69
N ILE A 188 7.31 -19.03 -26.51
CA ILE A 188 8.62 -18.47 -26.14
C ILE A 188 8.40 -17.13 -25.46
N ASP A 189 8.96 -16.95 -24.24
CA ASP A 189 8.88 -15.71 -23.45
C ASP A 189 7.46 -15.11 -23.37
N PRO A 190 6.49 -15.78 -22.72
CA PRO A 190 5.11 -15.31 -22.66
C PRO A 190 4.87 -14.15 -21.67
N GLU A 191 5.85 -13.80 -20.84
CA GLU A 191 5.69 -12.80 -19.79
C GLU A 191 5.29 -11.40 -20.29
N PRO A 192 5.82 -10.86 -21.41
CA PRO A 192 5.33 -9.60 -21.95
C PRO A 192 3.83 -9.65 -22.27
N TRP A 193 3.34 -10.72 -22.89
CA TRP A 193 1.92 -10.86 -23.23
C TRP A 193 1.03 -11.00 -22.00
N ILE A 194 1.51 -11.63 -20.91
CA ILE A 194 0.79 -11.66 -19.64
C ILE A 194 0.71 -10.25 -19.02
N ARG A 195 1.76 -9.43 -19.15
CA ARG A 195 1.70 -8.01 -18.73
C ARG A 195 0.67 -7.23 -19.54
N ASP A 196 0.59 -7.42 -20.84
CA ASP A 196 -0.42 -6.80 -21.70
C ASP A 196 -1.85 -7.20 -21.28
N ILE A 197 -2.06 -8.46 -20.87
CA ILE A 197 -3.35 -8.92 -20.33
C ILE A 197 -3.68 -8.16 -19.02
N LEU A 198 -2.71 -8.01 -18.12
CA LEU A 198 -2.92 -7.27 -16.85
C LEU A 198 -3.29 -5.81 -17.12
N GLU A 199 -2.55 -5.14 -18.00
CA GLU A 199 -2.81 -3.75 -18.37
C GLU A 199 -4.17 -3.59 -19.05
N GLY A 200 -4.47 -4.40 -20.05
CA GLY A 200 -5.75 -4.38 -20.75
C GLY A 200 -6.93 -4.67 -19.83
N THR A 201 -6.81 -5.64 -18.93
CA THR A 201 -7.85 -5.95 -17.94
C THR A 201 -8.06 -4.78 -16.99
N SER A 202 -6.99 -4.18 -16.50
CA SER A 202 -7.07 -2.98 -15.65
C SER A 202 -7.78 -1.82 -16.37
N TYR A 203 -7.47 -1.61 -17.64
CA TYR A 203 -8.11 -0.58 -18.46
C TYR A 203 -9.61 -0.84 -18.62
N ILE A 204 -10.01 -2.08 -18.92
CA ILE A 204 -11.43 -2.45 -19.07
C ILE A 204 -12.20 -2.15 -17.79
N HIS A 205 -11.65 -2.52 -16.62
CA HIS A 205 -12.29 -2.24 -15.33
C HIS A 205 -12.39 -0.74 -15.03
N LYS A 206 -11.34 0.04 -15.32
CA LYS A 206 -11.36 1.51 -15.13
C LYS A 206 -12.33 2.21 -16.07
N SER A 207 -12.46 1.75 -17.31
CA SER A 207 -13.37 2.35 -18.30
C SER A 207 -14.83 1.98 -18.06
N ASN A 208 -15.11 0.97 -17.25
CA ASN A 208 -16.44 0.44 -16.96
C ASN A 208 -16.67 0.35 -15.43
N GLU A 209 -16.37 1.43 -14.70
CA GLU A 209 -16.48 1.45 -13.22
C GLU A 209 -17.87 1.11 -12.68
N SER A 210 -18.93 1.29 -13.47
CA SER A 210 -20.31 0.92 -13.11
C SER A 210 -20.58 -0.59 -13.19
N ASN A 211 -19.77 -1.34 -13.95
CA ASN A 211 -19.93 -2.78 -14.12
C ASN A 211 -19.33 -3.53 -12.93
N LYS A 212 -19.99 -4.60 -12.52
CA LYS A 212 -19.41 -5.54 -11.55
C LYS A 212 -18.34 -6.40 -12.23
N PHE A 213 -17.45 -6.99 -11.43
CA PHE A 213 -16.44 -7.90 -11.96
C PHE A 213 -17.05 -9.09 -12.72
N GLY A 214 -18.21 -9.60 -12.28
CA GLY A 214 -18.98 -10.65 -12.96
C GLY A 214 -19.42 -10.24 -14.36
N ASP A 215 -19.90 -9.02 -14.54
CA ASP A 215 -20.37 -8.52 -15.86
C ASP A 215 -19.21 -8.51 -16.87
N ILE A 216 -18.00 -8.14 -16.44
CA ILE A 216 -16.80 -8.16 -17.30
C ILE A 216 -16.37 -9.59 -17.60
N MET A 217 -16.49 -10.50 -16.64
CA MET A 217 -16.26 -11.94 -16.91
C MET A 217 -17.21 -12.47 -17.98
N GLU A 218 -18.51 -12.14 -17.91
CA GLU A 218 -19.50 -12.53 -18.90
C GLU A 218 -19.24 -11.93 -20.28
N MET A 219 -18.72 -10.71 -20.38
CA MET A 219 -18.34 -10.09 -21.65
C MET A 219 -17.25 -10.88 -22.38
N VAL A 220 -16.36 -11.56 -21.65
CA VAL A 220 -15.25 -12.35 -22.21
C VAL A 220 -15.64 -13.82 -22.40
N ALA A 221 -16.48 -14.35 -21.53
CA ALA A 221 -16.90 -15.75 -21.49
C ALA A 221 -18.18 -15.97 -22.33
N SER A 222 -18.01 -16.08 -23.64
CA SER A 222 -19.14 -16.43 -24.51
C SER A 222 -19.65 -17.85 -24.23
N LYS A 223 -20.98 -18.04 -24.33
CA LYS A 223 -21.65 -19.33 -24.11
C LYS A 223 -21.11 -20.41 -25.01
N GLY A 224 -20.70 -21.54 -24.44
CA GLY A 224 -20.04 -22.65 -25.14
C GLY A 224 -18.61 -22.39 -25.57
N GLY A 225 -18.01 -21.26 -25.12
CA GLY A 225 -16.66 -20.87 -25.50
C GLY A 225 -15.56 -21.44 -24.58
N VAL A 226 -14.32 -21.24 -25.00
CA VAL A 226 -13.13 -21.73 -24.27
C VAL A 226 -12.98 -21.12 -22.89
N THR A 227 -13.34 -19.85 -22.75
CA THR A 227 -13.28 -19.13 -21.46
C THR A 227 -14.30 -19.69 -20.47
N GLU A 228 -15.54 -19.94 -20.91
CA GLU A 228 -16.58 -20.55 -20.07
C GLU A 228 -16.13 -21.95 -19.60
N ALA A 229 -15.58 -22.78 -20.49
CA ALA A 229 -15.08 -24.11 -20.13
C ALA A 229 -13.99 -24.05 -19.06
N ALA A 230 -13.05 -23.09 -19.16
CA ALA A 230 -11.99 -22.89 -18.19
C ALA A 230 -12.53 -22.41 -16.83
N LEU A 231 -13.43 -21.42 -16.82
CA LEU A 231 -14.03 -20.89 -15.60
C LEU A 231 -14.88 -21.94 -14.88
N ASN A 232 -15.65 -22.75 -15.61
CA ASN A 232 -16.42 -23.85 -15.06
C ASN A 232 -15.52 -24.89 -14.37
N ARG A 233 -14.37 -25.20 -14.98
CA ARG A 233 -13.39 -26.12 -14.38
C ARG A 233 -12.80 -25.54 -13.09
N ILE A 234 -12.36 -24.27 -13.10
CA ILE A 234 -11.80 -23.57 -11.95
C ILE A 234 -12.82 -23.56 -10.81
N ASN A 235 -14.07 -23.21 -11.09
CA ASN A 235 -15.12 -23.15 -10.08
C ASN A 235 -15.46 -24.53 -9.51
N SER A 236 -15.49 -25.58 -10.33
CA SER A 236 -15.76 -26.96 -9.89
C SER A 236 -14.68 -27.52 -8.94
N GLU A 237 -13.46 -26.97 -8.98
CA GLU A 237 -12.38 -27.31 -8.06
C GLU A 237 -12.43 -26.51 -6.74
N GLY A 238 -13.44 -25.65 -6.55
CA GLY A 238 -13.65 -24.94 -5.30
C GLY A 238 -12.65 -23.78 -5.05
N ILE A 239 -12.24 -23.09 -6.11
CA ILE A 239 -11.29 -21.96 -6.01
C ILE A 239 -11.69 -20.91 -4.97
N GLU A 240 -13.00 -20.64 -4.82
CA GLU A 240 -13.51 -19.67 -3.85
C GLU A 240 -13.13 -20.07 -2.42
N LYS A 241 -13.33 -21.34 -2.06
CA LYS A 241 -12.98 -21.87 -0.73
C LYS A 241 -11.46 -21.78 -0.48
N ILE A 242 -10.63 -22.07 -1.49
CA ILE A 242 -9.17 -21.95 -1.39
C ILE A 242 -8.78 -20.50 -1.07
N TRP A 243 -9.40 -19.52 -1.76
CA TRP A 243 -9.15 -18.11 -1.48
C TRP A 243 -9.63 -17.68 -0.11
N GLU A 244 -10.82 -18.13 0.34
CA GLU A 244 -11.33 -17.83 1.68
C GLU A 244 -10.37 -18.34 2.77
N GLU A 245 -9.91 -19.58 2.66
CA GLU A 245 -8.97 -20.19 3.61
C GLU A 245 -7.63 -19.42 3.61
N ALA A 246 -7.06 -19.14 2.44
CA ALA A 246 -5.78 -18.43 2.33
C ALA A 246 -5.86 -17.00 2.89
N ILE A 247 -6.94 -16.27 2.64
CA ILE A 247 -7.15 -14.92 3.19
C ILE A 247 -7.33 -14.98 4.70
N ASN A 248 -8.05 -15.98 5.24
CA ASN A 248 -8.21 -16.14 6.67
C ASN A 248 -6.87 -16.41 7.37
N GLU A 249 -6.00 -17.25 6.80
CA GLU A 249 -4.64 -17.46 7.30
C GLU A 249 -3.82 -16.16 7.30
N ALA A 250 -3.91 -15.38 6.23
CA ALA A 250 -3.24 -14.09 6.12
C ALA A 250 -3.72 -13.09 7.19
N ILE A 251 -5.03 -13.05 7.48
CA ILE A 251 -5.62 -12.20 8.53
C ILE A 251 -5.10 -12.61 9.91
N LEU A 252 -5.05 -13.92 10.20
CA LEU A 252 -4.50 -14.43 11.46
C LEU A 252 -3.02 -14.06 11.61
N LYS A 253 -2.26 -14.18 10.52
CA LYS A 253 -0.84 -13.78 10.52
C LYS A 253 -0.66 -12.28 10.72
N SER A 254 -1.52 -11.44 10.11
CA SER A 254 -1.47 -9.98 10.28
C SER A 254 -1.69 -9.59 11.74
N LYS A 255 -2.67 -10.18 12.41
CA LYS A 255 -2.93 -9.95 13.84
C LYS A 255 -1.72 -10.32 14.71
N ALA A 256 -1.15 -11.50 14.48
CA ALA A 256 0.02 -11.98 15.23
C ALA A 256 1.31 -11.16 15.03
N LEU A 257 1.35 -10.25 14.04
CA LEU A 257 2.46 -9.31 13.88
C LEU A 257 2.34 -8.07 14.77
N GLY A 258 1.13 -7.80 15.27
CA GLY A 258 0.83 -6.67 16.16
C GLY A 258 0.96 -7.00 17.65
N ASP A 259 0.97 -8.29 18.01
CA ASP A 259 1.15 -8.77 19.38
C ASP A 259 2.63 -8.67 19.79
#